data_beaf36060f233496a08a5140ab35d1c2
#
_entry.id   beaf36060f233496a08a5140ab35d1c2
#
_cell.length_a   1.000
_cell.length_b   1.000
_cell.length_c   1.000
_cell.angle_alpha   90.00
_cell.angle_beta   90.00
_cell.angle_gamma   90.00
#
_symmetry.space_group_name_H-M   'P 1'
#
loop_
_entity.id
_entity.type
_entity.pdbx_description
1 polymer ?
#
loop_
_entity_poly.entity_id
_entity_poly.type
_entity_poly.pdbx_seq_one_letter_code
_entity_poly.pdbx_strand_id
1 'polypeptide(L)'
;MNSSAQPSRRIASNLLWTPQGLLRILSVGTCPEPDRCPGTEFYAGVLAPGLVNAHCHLELSYLLGAIPERCGFAGFAGAMSQVRERFSAEQRAQAVEAADAAMWQAGIQAVGDISNGDTAFAVKSRSRIAYRTFVEFFGLRAASAEHLLPLLRHPQTSLTPHSLYSVQDAPLRAIAARGDAPLSIHFMESPGEAALFEHRGPLW
;
A
#
# COMPACT_ATOMS: atom_id res chain seq x y z
N MET A 1 -37.41 8.61 3.37
CA MET A 1 -36.43 7.63 3.86
C MET A 1 -35.64 8.31 4.98
N ASN A 2 -35.92 7.93 6.25
CA ASN A 2 -35.23 8.54 7.39
C ASN A 2 -33.83 7.94 7.49
N SER A 3 -32.79 8.69 7.09
CA SER A 3 -31.42 8.42 7.48
C SER A 3 -31.29 8.73 8.97
N SER A 4 -31.38 7.70 9.80
CA SER A 4 -31.01 7.80 11.21
C SER A 4 -29.48 7.98 11.26
N ALA A 5 -29.03 9.23 11.31
CA ALA A 5 -27.64 9.54 11.57
C ALA A 5 -27.25 8.89 12.90
N GLN A 6 -26.30 7.94 12.88
CA GLN A 6 -25.71 7.43 14.10
C GLN A 6 -25.18 8.62 14.92
N PRO A 7 -25.37 8.63 16.22
CA PRO A 7 -24.87 9.73 17.04
C PRO A 7 -23.35 9.84 16.87
N SER A 8 -22.89 11.01 16.47
CA SER A 8 -21.47 11.27 16.26
C SER A 8 -20.72 11.04 17.57
N ARG A 9 -19.82 10.07 17.57
CA ARG A 9 -18.95 9.75 18.71
C ARG A 9 -18.04 10.94 18.97
N ARG A 10 -17.97 11.42 20.21
CA ARG A 10 -17.09 12.52 20.62
C ARG A 10 -15.87 11.95 21.31
N ILE A 11 -14.70 12.33 20.86
CA ILE A 11 -13.41 11.86 21.39
C ILE A 11 -12.56 13.07 21.75
N ALA A 12 -11.86 13.02 22.87
CA ALA A 12 -10.90 14.00 23.31
C ALA A 12 -9.59 13.34 23.74
N SER A 13 -8.49 14.10 23.69
CA SER A 13 -7.16 13.66 24.13
C SER A 13 -6.35 14.84 24.69
N ASN A 14 -5.16 14.58 25.25
CA ASN A 14 -4.27 15.64 25.70
C ASN A 14 -3.75 16.49 24.55
N LEU A 15 -3.47 15.88 23.43
CA LEU A 15 -2.90 16.50 22.25
C LEU A 15 -3.59 15.98 20.97
N LEU A 16 -3.67 16.82 19.98
CA LEU A 16 -4.14 16.48 18.63
C LEU A 16 -3.07 16.79 17.60
N TRP A 17 -2.68 15.78 16.82
CA TRP A 17 -1.80 15.98 15.69
C TRP A 17 -2.59 16.36 14.44
N THR A 18 -2.24 17.48 13.85
CA THR A 18 -2.82 17.99 12.60
C THR A 18 -1.73 18.28 11.58
N PRO A 19 -2.08 18.50 10.30
CA PRO A 19 -1.11 18.95 9.29
C PRO A 19 -0.40 20.27 9.63
N GLN A 20 -0.99 21.10 10.51
CA GLN A 20 -0.40 22.35 10.98
C GLN A 20 0.48 22.18 12.22
N GLY A 21 0.61 20.96 12.72
CA GLY A 21 1.42 20.61 13.87
C GLY A 21 0.61 20.07 15.05
N LEU A 22 1.27 20.02 16.22
CA LEU A 22 0.69 19.45 17.43
C LEU A 22 -0.12 20.52 18.17
N LEU A 23 -1.42 20.32 18.26
CA LEU A 23 -2.33 21.19 18.99
C LEU A 23 -2.65 20.60 20.36
N ARG A 24 -2.70 21.49 21.35
CA ARG A 24 -3.19 21.14 22.68
C ARG A 24 -4.70 21.21 22.66
N ILE A 25 -5.38 20.17 22.90
CA ILE A 25 -6.73 19.93 23.04
C ILE A 25 -7.35 19.20 22.15
N LEU A 26 -8.23 18.62 22.14
CA LEU A 26 -9.06 18.58 22.81
C LEU A 26 -10.27 17.84 22.44
N SER A 27 -11.00 18.09 21.51
CA SER A 27 -12.14 17.29 21.06
C SER A 27 -12.21 17.23 19.54
N VAL A 28 -12.47 16.06 18.99
CA VAL A 28 -12.85 15.89 17.59
C VAL A 28 -14.36 15.86 17.57
N GLY A 29 -14.94 16.93 17.06
CA GLY A 29 -16.40 17.11 17.03
C GLY A 29 -16.79 18.58 17.18
N THR A 30 -18.05 18.85 17.40
CA THR A 30 -18.61 20.20 17.46
C THR A 30 -18.43 20.93 18.80
N CYS A 31 -17.79 20.29 19.81
CA CYS A 31 -17.57 20.90 21.11
C CYS A 31 -16.10 21.21 21.34
N PRO A 32 -15.72 22.48 21.51
CA PRO A 32 -14.35 22.90 21.69
C PRO A 32 -13.79 22.67 23.11
N GLU A 33 -14.64 22.36 24.09
CA GLU A 33 -14.26 22.17 25.48
C GLU A 33 -14.72 20.79 25.99
N PRO A 34 -13.82 19.77 26.05
CA PRO A 34 -14.18 18.39 26.40
C PRO A 34 -14.90 18.24 27.74
N ASP A 35 -14.46 18.98 28.74
CA ASP A 35 -14.98 18.89 30.11
C ASP A 35 -16.43 19.38 30.25
N ARG A 36 -16.90 20.09 29.21
CA ARG A 36 -18.26 20.68 29.19
C ARG A 36 -19.22 19.93 28.25
N CYS A 37 -18.76 18.87 27.60
CA CYS A 37 -19.55 18.10 26.65
C CYS A 37 -19.87 16.71 27.18
N PRO A 38 -21.08 16.48 27.73
CA PRO A 38 -21.48 15.17 28.15
C PRO A 38 -21.37 14.11 27.05
N GLY A 39 -20.89 12.91 27.40
CA GLY A 39 -20.71 11.82 26.46
C GLY A 39 -19.42 11.90 25.62
N THR A 40 -18.47 12.75 26.01
CA THR A 40 -17.14 12.78 25.40
C THR A 40 -16.26 11.71 26.03
N GLU A 41 -15.68 10.85 25.19
CA GLU A 41 -14.71 9.83 25.61
C GLU A 41 -13.32 10.44 25.63
N PHE A 42 -12.63 10.40 26.77
CA PHE A 42 -11.27 10.93 26.89
C PHE A 42 -10.23 9.81 26.82
N TYR A 43 -9.23 10.00 25.97
CA TYR A 43 -8.07 9.12 25.84
C TYR A 43 -6.79 9.91 26.15
N ALA A 44 -6.04 9.50 27.19
CA ALA A 44 -4.78 10.11 27.52
C ALA A 44 -3.71 9.82 26.44
N GLY A 45 -3.13 10.87 25.87
CA GLY A 45 -2.09 10.73 24.84
C GLY A 45 -2.25 11.71 23.69
N VAL A 46 -1.81 11.28 22.52
CA VAL A 46 -1.91 12.03 21.27
C VAL A 46 -2.97 11.40 20.37
N LEU A 47 -3.97 12.16 19.99
CA LEU A 47 -4.90 11.77 18.93
C LEU A 47 -4.29 12.17 17.59
N ALA A 48 -4.20 11.24 16.66
CA ALA A 48 -3.68 11.45 15.32
C ALA A 48 -4.63 10.87 14.27
N PRO A 49 -4.60 11.35 13.03
CA PRO A 49 -5.20 10.63 11.90
C PRO A 49 -4.62 9.23 11.81
N GLY A 50 -5.38 8.28 11.25
CA GLY A 50 -4.87 6.94 10.96
C GLY A 50 -3.67 6.99 10.03
N LEU A 51 -2.74 6.08 10.22
CA LEU A 51 -1.51 6.02 9.43
C LEU A 51 -1.81 5.60 7.98
N VAL A 52 -1.00 6.09 7.06
CA VAL A 52 -1.03 5.70 5.65
C VAL A 52 0.25 4.96 5.30
N ASN A 53 0.13 3.73 4.84
CA ASN A 53 1.23 3.02 4.20
C ASN A 53 1.15 3.29 2.68
N ALA A 54 1.99 4.18 2.19
CA ALA A 54 1.92 4.64 0.80
C ALA A 54 2.48 3.63 -0.22
N HIS A 55 3.18 2.59 0.23
CA HIS A 55 3.77 1.57 -0.65
C HIS A 55 3.86 0.22 0.07
N CYS A 56 3.22 -0.79 -0.51
CA CYS A 56 3.18 -2.14 0.03
C CYS A 56 3.00 -3.13 -1.13
N HIS A 57 3.48 -4.36 -0.95
CA HIS A 57 3.18 -5.52 -1.80
C HIS A 57 2.48 -6.57 -0.95
N LEU A 58 1.20 -6.35 -0.66
CA LEU A 58 0.43 -7.20 0.26
C LEU A 58 0.41 -8.67 -0.20
N GLU A 59 0.34 -8.92 -1.50
CA GLU A 59 0.35 -10.28 -2.06
C GLU A 59 1.67 -11.04 -1.81
N LEU A 60 2.76 -10.33 -1.46
CA LEU A 60 4.07 -10.92 -1.16
C LEU A 60 4.31 -11.17 0.33
N SER A 61 3.31 -10.95 1.19
CA SER A 61 3.44 -11.10 2.65
C SER A 61 3.89 -12.49 3.09
N TYR A 62 3.64 -13.52 2.27
CA TYR A 62 4.11 -14.89 2.52
C TYR A 62 5.64 -15.05 2.48
N LEU A 63 6.36 -14.07 1.95
CA LEU A 63 7.83 -14.06 1.90
C LEU A 63 8.47 -13.56 3.19
N LEU A 64 7.68 -13.17 4.19
CA LEU A 64 8.19 -12.72 5.48
C LEU A 64 9.13 -13.77 6.11
N GLY A 65 10.38 -13.38 6.34
CA GLY A 65 11.44 -14.25 6.87
C GLY A 65 11.98 -15.30 5.89
N ALA A 66 11.44 -15.41 4.67
CA ALA A 66 11.91 -16.39 3.68
C ALA A 66 13.07 -15.88 2.80
N ILE A 67 13.28 -14.57 2.78
CA ILE A 67 14.36 -13.93 2.03
C ILE A 67 15.44 -13.45 3.02
N PRO A 68 16.73 -13.72 2.78
CA PRO A 68 17.81 -13.26 3.65
C PRO A 68 17.86 -11.73 3.76
N GLU A 69 18.08 -11.24 4.98
CA GLU A 69 18.31 -9.81 5.20
C GLU A 69 19.63 -9.34 4.58
N ARG A 70 19.68 -8.08 4.19
CA ARG A 70 20.89 -7.38 3.73
C ARG A 70 21.59 -8.01 2.53
N CYS A 71 20.88 -8.78 1.73
CA CYS A 71 21.43 -9.43 0.53
C CYS A 71 21.57 -8.50 -0.68
N GLY A 72 21.17 -7.24 -0.55
CA GLY A 72 21.14 -6.26 -1.64
C GLY A 72 20.09 -6.59 -2.70
N PHE A 73 19.92 -5.67 -3.68
CA PHE A 73 18.84 -5.80 -4.67
C PHE A 73 18.95 -7.08 -5.53
N ALA A 74 20.13 -7.39 -6.05
CA ALA A 74 20.34 -8.59 -6.87
C ALA A 74 20.15 -9.89 -6.06
N GLY A 75 20.60 -9.92 -4.80
CA GLY A 75 20.37 -11.03 -3.88
C GLY A 75 18.89 -11.21 -3.54
N PHE A 76 18.17 -10.12 -3.30
CA PHE A 76 16.72 -10.12 -3.08
C PHE A 76 15.96 -10.69 -4.29
N ALA A 77 16.22 -10.19 -5.49
CA ALA A 77 15.57 -10.65 -6.71
C ALA A 77 15.84 -12.15 -6.99
N GLY A 78 17.11 -12.59 -6.79
CA GLY A 78 17.49 -13.99 -6.93
C GLY A 78 16.84 -14.89 -5.87
N ALA A 79 16.79 -14.46 -4.62
CA ALA A 79 16.14 -15.21 -3.55
C ALA A 79 14.62 -15.29 -3.76
N MET A 80 13.98 -14.19 -4.16
CA MET A 80 12.55 -14.16 -4.44
C MET A 80 12.16 -15.19 -5.50
N SER A 81 12.90 -15.26 -6.62
CA SER A 81 12.62 -16.22 -7.69
C SER A 81 12.73 -17.68 -7.26
N GLN A 82 13.59 -17.97 -6.26
CA GLN A 82 13.80 -19.32 -5.74
C GLN A 82 12.77 -19.74 -4.68
N VAL A 83 12.24 -18.79 -3.91
CA VAL A 83 11.39 -19.15 -2.76
C VAL A 83 9.90 -19.00 -3.04
N ARG A 84 9.50 -18.16 -3.99
CA ARG A 84 8.09 -17.87 -4.24
C ARG A 84 7.23 -19.12 -4.55
N GLU A 85 7.80 -20.13 -5.20
CA GLU A 85 7.10 -21.35 -5.57
C GLU A 85 7.01 -22.39 -4.42
N ARG A 86 7.62 -22.10 -3.26
CA ARG A 86 7.59 -23.01 -2.10
C ARG A 86 6.32 -22.91 -1.26
N PHE A 87 5.48 -21.93 -1.55
CA PHE A 87 4.28 -21.63 -0.76
C PHE A 87 3.01 -22.02 -1.53
N SER A 88 2.10 -22.73 -0.87
CA SER A 88 0.80 -23.06 -1.43
C SER A 88 -0.10 -21.81 -1.56
N ALA A 89 -1.17 -21.94 -2.33
CA ALA A 89 -2.17 -20.87 -2.47
C ALA A 89 -2.79 -20.51 -1.10
N GLU A 90 -3.03 -21.52 -0.25
CA GLU A 90 -3.58 -21.34 1.09
C GLU A 90 -2.61 -20.57 2.01
N GLN A 91 -1.32 -20.90 1.95
CA GLN A 91 -0.29 -20.19 2.72
C GLN A 91 -0.18 -18.74 2.29
N ARG A 92 -0.24 -18.46 0.99
CA ARG A 92 -0.24 -17.09 0.45
C ARG A 92 -1.47 -16.32 0.92
N ALA A 93 -2.66 -16.90 0.84
CA ALA A 93 -3.90 -16.27 1.29
C ALA A 93 -3.88 -15.98 2.80
N GLN A 94 -3.44 -16.92 3.64
CA GLN A 94 -3.31 -16.73 5.07
C GLN A 94 -2.32 -15.62 5.42
N ALA A 95 -1.20 -15.51 4.70
CA ALA A 95 -0.22 -14.45 4.92
C ALA A 95 -0.77 -13.06 4.56
N VAL A 96 -1.57 -12.94 3.50
CA VAL A 96 -2.27 -11.71 3.12
C VAL A 96 -3.25 -11.28 4.23
N GLU A 97 -4.05 -12.22 4.77
CA GLU A 97 -4.99 -11.93 5.87
C GLU A 97 -4.25 -11.50 7.14
N ALA A 98 -3.17 -12.18 7.49
CA ALA A 98 -2.37 -11.85 8.66
C ALA A 98 -1.71 -10.47 8.54
N ALA A 99 -1.21 -10.11 7.35
CA ALA A 99 -0.59 -8.81 7.09
C ALA A 99 -1.62 -7.66 7.13
N ASP A 100 -2.81 -7.85 6.55
CA ASP A 100 -3.91 -6.88 6.64
C ASP A 100 -4.30 -6.61 8.11
N ALA A 101 -4.50 -7.69 8.89
CA ALA A 101 -4.83 -7.58 10.30
C ALA A 101 -3.72 -6.89 11.11
N ALA A 102 -2.45 -7.20 10.84
CA ALA A 102 -1.32 -6.57 11.51
C ALA A 102 -1.20 -5.08 11.18
N MET A 103 -1.40 -4.68 9.93
CA MET A 103 -1.43 -3.28 9.52
C MET A 103 -2.57 -2.52 10.22
N TRP A 104 -3.77 -3.09 10.28
CA TRP A 104 -4.88 -2.47 11.01
C TRP A 104 -4.57 -2.30 12.51
N GLN A 105 -4.01 -3.32 13.16
CA GLN A 105 -3.60 -3.26 14.57
C GLN A 105 -2.51 -2.21 14.81
N ALA A 106 -1.63 -1.98 13.83
CA ALA A 106 -0.62 -0.92 13.87
C ALA A 106 -1.18 0.49 13.61
N GLY A 107 -2.50 0.64 13.40
CA GLY A 107 -3.15 1.93 13.18
C GLY A 107 -3.13 2.41 11.73
N ILE A 108 -2.77 1.57 10.77
CA ILE A 108 -2.80 1.87 9.34
C ILE A 108 -4.25 1.81 8.87
N GLN A 109 -4.74 2.89 8.27
CA GLN A 109 -6.10 3.02 7.78
C GLN A 109 -6.20 3.16 6.26
N ALA A 110 -5.10 3.45 5.59
CA ALA A 110 -5.05 3.48 4.13
C ALA A 110 -3.72 2.91 3.62
N VAL A 111 -3.78 2.21 2.49
CA VAL A 111 -2.62 1.55 1.87
C VAL A 111 -2.61 1.78 0.37
N GLY A 112 -1.45 2.20 -0.15
CA GLY A 112 -1.10 2.10 -1.56
C GLY A 112 -0.44 0.74 -1.81
N ASP A 113 -1.17 -0.19 -2.40
CA ASP A 113 -0.73 -1.56 -2.58
C ASP A 113 -0.40 -1.87 -4.04
N ILE A 114 0.78 -2.44 -4.27
CA ILE A 114 1.24 -2.89 -5.58
C ILE A 114 0.84 -4.35 -5.75
N SER A 115 0.19 -4.69 -6.86
CA SER A 115 -0.33 -6.04 -7.11
C SER A 115 -0.01 -6.51 -8.53
N ASN A 116 0.54 -7.71 -8.66
CA ASN A 116 0.76 -8.36 -9.96
C ASN A 116 -0.31 -9.42 -10.27
N GLY A 117 -1.19 -9.72 -9.31
CA GLY A 117 -2.24 -10.73 -9.40
C GLY A 117 -3.48 -10.38 -8.58
N ASP A 118 -4.36 -11.36 -8.42
CA ASP A 118 -5.66 -11.20 -7.75
C ASP A 118 -5.69 -11.68 -6.29
N THR A 119 -4.64 -12.29 -5.81
CA THR A 119 -4.57 -12.99 -4.52
C THR A 119 -5.02 -12.13 -3.32
N ALA A 120 -4.76 -10.83 -3.35
CA ALA A 120 -5.08 -9.93 -2.25
C ALA A 120 -6.49 -9.29 -2.35
N PHE A 121 -7.16 -9.32 -3.51
CA PHE A 121 -8.43 -8.58 -3.70
C PHE A 121 -9.56 -9.07 -2.81
N ALA A 122 -9.63 -10.38 -2.54
CA ALA A 122 -10.63 -10.92 -1.63
C ALA A 122 -10.49 -10.42 -0.19
N VAL A 123 -9.27 -10.20 0.29
CA VAL A 123 -9.00 -9.60 1.61
C VAL A 123 -9.31 -8.11 1.56
N LYS A 124 -8.81 -7.39 0.58
CA LYS A 124 -9.04 -5.93 0.43
C LYS A 124 -10.54 -5.58 0.40
N SER A 125 -11.38 -6.40 -0.23
CA SER A 125 -12.82 -6.14 -0.35
C SER A 125 -13.59 -6.19 0.98
N ARG A 126 -13.04 -6.83 2.01
CA ARG A 126 -13.64 -6.95 3.36
C ARG A 126 -12.82 -6.29 4.46
N SER A 127 -11.67 -5.73 4.11
CA SER A 127 -10.78 -5.04 5.06
C SER A 127 -11.40 -3.75 5.58
N ARG A 128 -10.98 -3.37 6.79
CA ARG A 128 -11.21 -2.03 7.35
C ARG A 128 -10.27 -0.97 6.79
N ILE A 129 -9.17 -1.41 6.16
CA ILE A 129 -8.17 -0.53 5.55
C ILE A 129 -8.68 -0.10 4.16
N ALA A 130 -8.58 1.18 3.86
CA ALA A 130 -8.85 1.70 2.53
C ALA A 130 -7.68 1.41 1.60
N TYR A 131 -7.89 0.55 0.59
CA TYR A 131 -6.86 0.21 -0.37
C TYR A 131 -6.97 1.02 -1.66
N ARG A 132 -5.84 1.58 -2.11
CA ARG A 132 -5.60 1.96 -3.49
C ARG A 132 -4.66 0.93 -4.10
N THR A 133 -5.09 0.21 -5.14
CA THR A 133 -4.28 -0.86 -5.74
C THR A 133 -3.67 -0.38 -7.07
N PHE A 134 -2.37 -0.49 -7.15
CA PHE A 134 -1.58 -0.26 -8.35
C PHE A 134 -1.31 -1.62 -9.00
N VAL A 135 -2.04 -1.93 -10.07
CA VAL A 135 -1.87 -3.17 -10.83
C VAL A 135 -0.61 -3.01 -11.68
N GLU A 136 0.42 -3.74 -11.32
CA GLU A 136 1.76 -3.51 -11.81
C GLU A 136 2.08 -4.34 -13.04
N PHE A 137 2.54 -3.67 -14.08
CA PHE A 137 3.09 -4.27 -15.28
C PHE A 137 4.61 -4.27 -15.25
N PHE A 138 5.21 -5.44 -15.45
CA PHE A 138 6.66 -5.58 -15.60
C PHE A 138 7.01 -6.65 -16.62
N GLY A 139 8.24 -6.57 -17.13
CA GLY A 139 8.82 -7.58 -18.04
C GLY A 139 9.32 -6.98 -19.34
N LEU A 140 10.63 -6.97 -19.51
CA LEU A 140 11.31 -6.43 -20.70
C LEU A 140 10.94 -7.11 -22.03
N ARG A 141 10.33 -8.31 -21.97
CA ARG A 141 9.91 -9.04 -23.17
C ARG A 141 8.40 -8.96 -23.41
N ALA A 142 7.66 -8.39 -22.47
CA ALA A 142 6.21 -8.29 -22.59
C ALA A 142 5.83 -7.06 -23.42
N ALA A 143 5.12 -7.28 -24.53
CA ALA A 143 4.75 -6.23 -25.47
C ALA A 143 3.52 -5.43 -25.05
N SER A 144 2.67 -5.99 -24.17
CA SER A 144 1.45 -5.34 -23.69
C SER A 144 1.05 -5.77 -22.29
N ALA A 145 0.21 -4.96 -21.63
CA ALA A 145 -0.34 -5.20 -20.31
C ALA A 145 -1.75 -5.80 -20.34
N GLU A 146 -2.21 -6.34 -21.47
CA GLU A 146 -3.59 -6.78 -21.67
C GLU A 146 -4.03 -7.84 -20.66
N HIS A 147 -3.14 -8.75 -20.26
CA HIS A 147 -3.42 -9.78 -19.26
C HIS A 147 -3.76 -9.23 -17.87
N LEU A 148 -3.40 -7.97 -17.57
CA LEU A 148 -3.72 -7.31 -16.31
C LEU A 148 -5.04 -6.54 -16.34
N LEU A 149 -5.61 -6.27 -17.51
CA LEU A 149 -6.83 -5.48 -17.64
C LEU A 149 -8.02 -6.05 -16.85
N PRO A 150 -8.21 -7.39 -16.71
CA PRO A 150 -9.25 -7.93 -15.85
C PRO A 150 -9.18 -7.47 -14.39
N LEU A 151 -7.99 -7.21 -13.86
CA LEU A 151 -7.78 -6.74 -12.48
C LEU A 151 -8.26 -5.30 -12.27
N LEU A 152 -8.31 -4.49 -13.34
CA LEU A 152 -8.78 -3.10 -13.28
C LEU A 152 -10.31 -2.99 -13.09
N ARG A 153 -11.03 -4.10 -13.09
CA ARG A 153 -12.48 -4.14 -12.76
C ARG A 153 -12.73 -3.97 -11.26
N HIS A 154 -11.74 -4.22 -10.43
CA HIS A 154 -11.84 -3.96 -9.00
C HIS A 154 -11.81 -2.45 -8.74
N PRO A 155 -12.57 -1.96 -7.74
CA PRO A 155 -12.59 -0.54 -7.43
C PRO A 155 -11.23 -0.05 -6.93
N GLN A 156 -10.96 1.23 -7.10
CA GLN A 156 -9.72 1.87 -6.65
C GLN A 156 -8.45 1.22 -7.20
N THR A 157 -8.46 0.80 -8.46
CA THR A 157 -7.30 0.26 -9.18
C THR A 157 -6.80 1.21 -10.26
N SER A 158 -5.52 1.15 -10.57
CA SER A 158 -4.92 1.74 -11.77
C SER A 158 -3.81 0.84 -12.30
N LEU A 159 -3.62 0.82 -13.62
CA LEU A 159 -2.49 0.14 -14.24
C LEU A 159 -1.24 1.02 -14.08
N THR A 160 -0.14 0.41 -13.64
CA THR A 160 1.09 1.12 -13.34
C THR A 160 2.32 0.39 -13.89
N PRO A 161 3.40 1.06 -14.30
CA PRO A 161 4.64 0.40 -14.66
C PRO A 161 5.46 0.06 -13.40
N HIS A 162 6.17 -1.07 -13.41
CA HIS A 162 7.06 -1.43 -12.31
C HIS A 162 8.21 -0.42 -12.13
N SER A 163 9.08 -0.32 -13.15
CA SER A 163 10.27 0.55 -13.11
C SER A 163 10.76 0.88 -14.53
N LEU A 164 11.65 1.84 -14.63
CA LEU A 164 12.26 2.22 -15.92
C LEU A 164 13.21 1.15 -16.49
N TYR A 165 13.75 0.27 -15.65
CA TYR A 165 14.66 -0.79 -16.10
C TYR A 165 13.96 -2.11 -16.44
N SER A 166 12.68 -2.24 -16.10
CA SER A 166 11.93 -3.49 -16.26
C SER A 166 10.77 -3.39 -17.26
N VAL A 167 10.48 -2.20 -17.78
CA VAL A 167 9.40 -1.95 -18.74
C VAL A 167 9.94 -1.26 -19.98
N GLN A 168 9.57 -1.74 -21.16
CA GLN A 168 9.93 -1.11 -22.42
C GLN A 168 9.21 0.23 -22.62
N ASP A 169 9.77 1.09 -23.45
CA ASP A 169 9.26 2.44 -23.73
C ASP A 169 7.81 2.42 -24.29
N ALA A 170 7.49 1.51 -25.19
CA ALA A 170 6.15 1.45 -25.77
C ALA A 170 5.04 1.10 -24.75
N PRO A 171 5.13 0.03 -23.94
CA PRO A 171 4.18 -0.21 -22.85
C PRO A 171 4.17 0.91 -21.81
N LEU A 172 5.31 1.51 -21.47
CA LEU A 172 5.38 2.63 -20.53
C LEU A 172 4.54 3.82 -21.02
N ARG A 173 4.69 4.21 -22.28
CA ARG A 173 3.91 5.27 -22.91
C ARG A 173 2.42 4.92 -23.00
N ALA A 174 2.10 3.66 -23.30
CA ALA A 174 0.71 3.21 -23.37
C ALA A 174 0.03 3.28 -21.99
N ILE A 175 0.72 2.89 -20.92
CA ILE A 175 0.22 3.00 -19.54
C ILE A 175 0.00 4.47 -19.17
N ALA A 176 0.99 5.33 -19.44
CA ALA A 176 0.87 6.77 -19.17
C ALA A 176 -0.28 7.43 -19.95
N ALA A 177 -0.49 7.05 -21.20
CA ALA A 177 -1.55 7.57 -22.05
C ALA A 177 -2.98 7.15 -21.62
N ARG A 178 -3.14 6.12 -20.77
CA ARG A 178 -4.46 5.73 -20.23
C ARG A 178 -5.08 6.81 -19.36
N GLY A 179 -4.26 7.64 -18.73
CA GLY A 179 -4.74 8.65 -17.79
C GLY A 179 -5.24 8.09 -16.46
N ASP A 180 -4.94 6.83 -16.13
CA ASP A 180 -5.23 6.25 -14.82
C ASP A 180 -4.45 7.04 -13.74
N ALA A 181 -5.13 7.52 -12.71
CA ALA A 181 -4.50 8.34 -11.67
C ALA A 181 -5.02 7.94 -10.28
N PRO A 182 -4.14 7.95 -9.27
CA PRO A 182 -2.69 8.11 -9.32
C PRO A 182 -1.97 6.90 -9.93
N LEU A 183 -0.73 7.08 -10.36
CA LEU A 183 0.20 6.03 -10.77
C LEU A 183 1.27 5.83 -9.68
N SER A 184 1.92 4.68 -9.71
CA SER A 184 3.10 4.35 -8.89
C SER A 184 4.21 3.83 -9.78
N ILE A 185 5.46 4.00 -9.38
CA ILE A 185 6.62 3.43 -10.07
C ILE A 185 7.77 3.26 -9.07
N HIS A 186 8.45 2.12 -9.12
CA HIS A 186 9.71 1.96 -8.42
C HIS A 186 10.79 2.76 -9.14
N PHE A 187 11.48 3.65 -8.42
CA PHE A 187 12.41 4.58 -9.01
C PHE A 187 13.62 4.82 -8.11
N MET A 188 14.81 4.54 -8.63
CA MET A 188 16.09 4.76 -7.92
C MET A 188 16.16 4.10 -6.54
N GLU A 189 15.58 2.89 -6.42
CA GLU A 189 15.49 2.16 -5.15
C GLU A 189 16.83 1.58 -4.67
N SER A 190 17.85 1.59 -5.52
CA SER A 190 19.19 1.17 -5.14
C SER A 190 20.29 1.92 -5.90
N PRO A 191 21.52 2.03 -5.33
CA PRO A 191 22.68 2.55 -6.06
C PRO A 191 23.00 1.74 -7.34
N GLY A 192 22.59 0.46 -7.38
CA GLY A 192 22.75 -0.39 -8.56
C GLY A 192 21.88 0.06 -9.73
N GLU A 193 20.70 0.59 -9.48
CA GLU A 193 19.82 1.14 -10.51
C GLU A 193 20.42 2.40 -11.15
N ALA A 194 20.93 3.33 -10.35
CA ALA A 194 21.64 4.49 -10.88
C ALA A 194 22.83 4.07 -11.75
N ALA A 195 23.63 3.10 -11.28
CA ALA A 195 24.76 2.57 -12.03
C ALA A 195 24.34 1.88 -13.34
N LEU A 196 23.17 1.20 -13.36
CA LEU A 196 22.62 0.61 -14.57
C LEU A 196 22.36 1.64 -15.67
N PHE A 197 21.75 2.79 -15.30
CA PHE A 197 21.52 3.87 -16.29
C PHE A 197 22.81 4.57 -16.73
N GLU A 198 23.89 4.43 -15.96
CA GLU A 198 25.25 4.85 -16.36
C GLU A 198 26.03 3.76 -17.10
N HIS A 199 25.37 2.67 -17.50
CA HIS A 199 25.97 1.51 -18.19
C HIS A 199 27.10 0.85 -17.38
N ARG A 200 26.96 0.75 -16.07
CA ARG A 200 27.94 0.14 -15.16
C ARG A 200 27.26 -0.57 -13.97
N GLY A 201 28.07 -1.30 -13.21
CA GLY A 201 27.61 -1.96 -11.98
C GLY A 201 27.02 -3.36 -12.21
N PRO A 202 26.62 -4.05 -11.14
CA PRO A 202 26.23 -5.47 -11.17
C PRO A 202 24.88 -5.76 -11.86
N LEU A 203 24.08 -4.73 -12.16
CA LEU A 203 22.81 -4.86 -12.87
C LEU A 203 22.93 -4.60 -14.37
N TRP A 204 24.06 -4.07 -14.85
CA TRP A 204 24.41 -3.90 -16.27
C TRP A 204 25.03 -5.19 -16.85
#